data_863511a56eaa959461a26a10f9a37be4
#
_entry.id   863511a56eaa959461a26a10f9a37be4
#
_cell.length_a   1.000
_cell.length_b   1.000
_cell.length_c   1.000
_cell.angle_alpha   90.00
_cell.angle_beta   90.00
_cell.angle_gamma   90.00
#
_symmetry.space_group_name_H-M   'P 1'
#
loop_
_entity.id
_entity.type
_entity.pdbx_description
1 polymer ?
#
loop_
_entity_poly.entity_id
_entity_poly.type
_entity_poly.pdbx_seq_one_letter_code
_entity_poly.pdbx_strand_id
1 'polypeptide(L)'
;MVSGALLAKEGYKVTVLEKNAIIGGGLQSFTRHGVSFPTGMHVFGGFNEDGQLRKIFSYLGIMDCLSIQAMDADGHDVVKVLEDGATYSLPKGKEQYINYLSEAFPAEKDNIKAYIEKMYALSEEEDLFYLRERPSQMFMSVSEDAILPYDELMDRYISDPKLKGLLSYLTPLFGGVAGTTPSFMHALLGVLHIGGTFQFIGNSQQMADLLKEVIEKAGGQVFANEEVVSIEVEDHEVKRVVTKKGHTYSADGYISDVHPDVLLRLVGEKVFPASFKNRLQSIPETFSSFSVYMKFKENAFPYLNHICYCLSKYDSKFDLKTLRQKNWPYNVMYYTPTIENQGQFAESMVIIGEMDYEWVKPWENTQTGRRGEAYEQWKQQMTEQALDYMERLYPGLRDQIDFVMASSPLTIRDYYGNKNGSNYGFLRDSHNIMLSQMSVFTKVKNLFLTGQNVNIHGLCGVSLTAIQTAEAFVGDNAIVRKINKS
;
A
#
# COMPACT_ATOMS: atom_id res chain seq x y z
N MET A 1 3.60 5.10 -13.14
CA MET A 1 4.64 4.25 -13.77
C MET A 1 4.05 3.05 -14.50
N VAL A 2 3.34 2.12 -13.82
CA VAL A 2 2.82 0.88 -14.46
C VAL A 2 1.86 1.19 -15.63
N SER A 3 0.88 2.10 -15.47
CA SER A 3 -0.01 2.53 -16.56
C SER A 3 0.77 3.06 -17.77
N GLY A 4 1.80 3.88 -17.50
CA GLY A 4 2.67 4.41 -18.56
C GLY A 4 3.47 3.32 -19.27
N ALA A 5 4.02 2.35 -18.54
CA ALA A 5 4.77 1.23 -19.12
C ALA A 5 3.86 0.33 -19.98
N LEU A 6 2.63 0.04 -19.53
CA LEU A 6 1.63 -0.71 -20.28
C LEU A 6 1.29 0.00 -21.60
N LEU A 7 0.98 1.30 -21.55
CA LEU A 7 0.66 2.10 -22.72
C LEU A 7 1.86 2.24 -23.67
N ALA A 8 3.07 2.42 -23.13
CA ALA A 8 4.28 2.46 -23.95
C ALA A 8 4.48 1.15 -24.73
N LYS A 9 4.22 0.01 -24.10
CA LYS A 9 4.25 -1.31 -24.76
C LYS A 9 3.17 -1.46 -25.83
N GLU A 10 2.07 -0.73 -25.69
CA GLU A 10 1.00 -0.66 -26.71
C GLU A 10 1.28 0.33 -27.85
N GLY A 11 2.45 0.96 -27.86
CA GLY A 11 2.88 1.89 -28.92
C GLY A 11 2.51 3.35 -28.67
N TYR A 12 2.01 3.69 -27.49
CA TYR A 12 1.77 5.09 -27.14
C TYR A 12 3.09 5.78 -26.75
N LYS A 13 3.24 7.04 -27.19
CA LYS A 13 4.32 7.91 -26.71
C LYS A 13 3.93 8.49 -25.36
N VAL A 14 4.53 7.99 -24.30
CA VAL A 14 4.19 8.33 -22.91
C VAL A 14 5.14 9.38 -22.35
N THR A 15 4.58 10.39 -21.68
CA THR A 15 5.34 11.34 -20.84
C THR A 15 4.85 11.24 -19.40
N VAL A 16 5.77 10.97 -18.47
CA VAL A 16 5.47 10.94 -17.02
C VAL A 16 6.10 12.16 -16.37
N LEU A 17 5.30 12.86 -15.54
CA LEU A 17 5.73 14.04 -14.78
C LEU A 17 5.66 13.72 -13.28
N GLU A 18 6.80 13.77 -12.59
CA GLU A 18 6.92 13.55 -11.16
C GLU A 18 7.37 14.84 -10.45
N LYS A 19 6.66 15.23 -9.39
CA LYS A 19 6.99 16.45 -8.61
C LYS A 19 8.29 16.32 -7.82
N ASN A 20 8.59 15.11 -7.31
CA ASN A 20 9.76 14.84 -6.48
C ASN A 20 11.04 14.66 -7.33
N ALA A 21 12.17 14.73 -6.66
CA ALA A 21 13.49 14.47 -7.30
C ALA A 21 13.68 12.98 -7.66
N ILE A 22 12.95 12.09 -7.01
CA ILE A 22 13.01 10.64 -7.22
C ILE A 22 11.62 10.19 -7.71
N ILE A 23 11.60 9.39 -8.77
CA ILE A 23 10.37 8.83 -9.35
C ILE A 23 9.86 7.63 -8.53
N GLY A 24 8.59 7.24 -8.71
CA GLY A 24 8.06 5.97 -8.24
C GLY A 24 7.10 6.05 -7.06
N GLY A 25 6.85 7.24 -6.48
CA GLY A 25 5.89 7.37 -5.37
C GLY A 25 6.29 6.49 -4.18
N GLY A 26 5.44 5.55 -3.77
CA GLY A 26 5.72 4.61 -2.67
C GLY A 26 6.85 3.62 -2.91
N LEU A 27 7.34 3.49 -4.14
CA LEU A 27 8.53 2.69 -4.47
C LEU A 27 9.85 3.43 -4.19
N GLN A 28 9.81 4.72 -3.89
CA GLN A 28 11.01 5.51 -3.59
C GLN A 28 11.75 4.93 -2.39
N SER A 29 13.06 5.09 -2.41
CA SER A 29 13.94 4.82 -1.29
C SER A 29 14.81 6.04 -1.02
N PHE A 30 15.30 6.17 0.19
CA PHE A 30 16.22 7.24 0.55
C PHE A 30 17.42 6.67 1.31
N THR A 31 18.59 7.32 1.16
CA THR A 31 19.82 6.86 1.81
C THR A 31 20.18 7.80 2.95
N ARG A 32 20.51 7.23 4.11
CA ARG A 32 21.07 7.94 5.28
C ARG A 32 22.15 7.11 5.93
N HIS A 33 23.25 7.74 6.30
CA HIS A 33 24.41 7.07 6.92
C HIS A 33 24.87 5.80 6.18
N GLY A 34 24.80 5.84 4.83
CA GLY A 34 25.22 4.72 3.97
C GLY A 34 24.18 3.62 3.78
N VAL A 35 23.04 3.67 4.48
CA VAL A 35 21.97 2.67 4.40
C VAL A 35 20.79 3.19 3.58
N SER A 36 20.23 2.34 2.72
CA SER A 36 19.03 2.63 1.95
C SER A 36 17.78 2.15 2.69
N PHE A 37 16.81 3.04 2.85
CA PHE A 37 15.54 2.75 3.49
C PHE A 37 14.38 2.91 2.50
N PRO A 38 13.44 1.95 2.43
CA PRO A 38 12.22 2.09 1.64
C PRO A 38 11.26 3.09 2.30
N THR A 39 10.50 3.83 1.49
CA THR A 39 9.53 4.82 1.99
C THR A 39 8.14 4.24 2.24
N GLY A 40 7.67 3.34 1.40
CA GLY A 40 6.30 2.84 1.47
C GLY A 40 6.12 1.38 1.05
N MET A 41 7.13 0.75 0.43
CA MET A 41 7.03 -0.64 0.01
C MET A 41 7.89 -1.52 0.93
N HIS A 42 7.24 -2.33 1.75
CA HIS A 42 7.88 -3.11 2.81
C HIS A 42 7.82 -4.61 2.54
N VAL A 43 6.64 -5.08 2.17
CA VAL A 43 6.34 -6.48 1.89
C VAL A 43 5.24 -6.56 0.84
N PHE A 44 5.26 -7.58 0.00
CA PHE A 44 4.25 -7.76 -1.04
C PHE A 44 4.04 -9.23 -1.38
N GLY A 45 2.81 -9.60 -1.71
CA GLY A 45 2.45 -10.90 -2.29
C GLY A 45 2.32 -10.83 -3.82
N GLY A 46 1.91 -11.94 -4.43
CA GLY A 46 1.56 -12.00 -5.86
C GLY A 46 2.76 -12.22 -6.81
N PHE A 47 3.94 -12.57 -6.29
CA PHE A 47 5.13 -12.94 -7.07
C PHE A 47 5.40 -14.45 -7.09
N ASN A 48 4.48 -15.26 -6.56
CA ASN A 48 4.54 -16.70 -6.74
C ASN A 48 4.51 -17.09 -8.22
N GLU A 49 4.78 -18.33 -8.55
CA GLU A 49 4.87 -18.82 -9.94
C GLU A 49 3.65 -18.43 -10.80
N ASP A 50 2.43 -18.58 -10.26
CA ASP A 50 1.19 -18.19 -10.91
C ASP A 50 0.68 -16.80 -10.48
N GLY A 51 1.46 -16.05 -9.73
CA GLY A 51 1.07 -14.78 -9.14
C GLY A 51 0.81 -13.70 -10.19
N GLN A 52 -0.21 -12.89 -9.94
CA GLN A 52 -0.64 -11.82 -10.85
C GLN A 52 0.44 -10.76 -11.10
N LEU A 53 1.21 -10.39 -10.07
CA LEU A 53 2.30 -9.43 -10.25
C LEU A 53 3.44 -10.01 -11.10
N ARG A 54 3.79 -11.29 -10.89
CA ARG A 54 4.76 -11.98 -11.73
C ARG A 54 4.35 -11.94 -13.19
N LYS A 55 3.09 -12.28 -13.53
CA LYS A 55 2.57 -12.23 -14.90
C LYS A 55 2.60 -10.83 -15.50
N ILE A 56 2.17 -9.81 -14.74
CA ILE A 56 2.18 -8.40 -15.18
C ILE A 56 3.62 -7.95 -15.50
N PHE A 57 4.57 -8.21 -14.61
CA PHE A 57 5.94 -7.77 -14.79
C PHE A 57 6.75 -8.62 -15.76
N SER A 58 6.38 -9.90 -15.97
CA SER A 58 6.87 -10.71 -17.10
C SER A 58 6.39 -10.13 -18.43
N TYR A 59 5.10 -9.80 -18.55
CA TYR A 59 4.57 -9.12 -19.72
C TYR A 59 5.31 -7.81 -20.01
N LEU A 60 5.61 -7.00 -18.98
CA LEU A 60 6.39 -5.78 -19.14
C LEU A 60 7.88 -6.03 -19.45
N GLY A 61 8.36 -7.26 -19.31
CA GLY A 61 9.76 -7.65 -19.56
C GLY A 61 10.74 -7.22 -18.49
N ILE A 62 10.27 -6.98 -17.26
CA ILE A 62 11.12 -6.56 -16.15
C ILE A 62 11.24 -7.59 -15.02
N MET A 63 10.46 -8.67 -15.06
CA MET A 63 10.41 -9.66 -13.97
C MET A 63 11.78 -10.25 -13.65
N ASP A 64 12.54 -10.64 -14.67
CA ASP A 64 13.85 -11.27 -14.52
C ASP A 64 14.96 -10.28 -14.11
N CYS A 65 14.66 -8.98 -14.18
CA CYS A 65 15.58 -7.91 -13.74
C CYS A 65 15.29 -7.46 -12.29
N LEU A 66 14.17 -7.91 -11.70
CA LEU A 66 13.83 -7.57 -10.33
C LEU A 66 14.58 -8.46 -9.34
N SER A 67 15.32 -7.86 -8.43
CA SER A 67 15.95 -8.54 -7.31
C SER A 67 14.97 -8.63 -6.15
N ILE A 68 14.36 -9.80 -5.95
CA ILE A 68 13.38 -10.06 -4.90
C ILE A 68 13.74 -11.31 -4.11
N GLN A 69 13.41 -11.31 -2.83
CA GLN A 69 13.60 -12.42 -1.89
C GLN A 69 12.24 -12.92 -1.42
N ALA A 70 11.98 -14.23 -1.52
CA ALA A 70 10.87 -14.87 -0.82
C ALA A 70 11.15 -14.88 0.69
N MET A 71 10.14 -14.56 1.48
CA MET A 71 10.20 -14.69 2.92
C MET A 71 10.09 -16.15 3.35
N ASP A 72 10.39 -16.43 4.62
CA ASP A 72 10.39 -17.76 5.19
C ASP A 72 9.08 -18.51 4.92
N ALA A 73 9.14 -19.70 4.35
CA ALA A 73 7.94 -20.45 4.01
C ALA A 73 7.17 -20.95 5.24
N ASP A 74 7.88 -21.24 6.32
CA ASP A 74 7.31 -21.77 7.58
C ASP A 74 6.87 -20.68 8.55
N GLY A 75 7.12 -19.39 8.20
CA GLY A 75 6.80 -18.26 9.09
C GLY A 75 7.12 -16.91 8.45
N HIS A 76 6.59 -16.63 7.28
CA HIS A 76 6.83 -15.34 6.58
C HIS A 76 6.19 -14.15 7.30
N ASP A 77 5.10 -14.36 8.01
CA ASP A 77 4.47 -13.41 8.91
C ASP A 77 4.56 -13.95 10.35
N VAL A 78 5.24 -13.22 11.23
CA VAL A 78 5.35 -13.57 12.64
C VAL A 78 4.55 -12.58 13.47
N VAL A 79 3.51 -13.08 14.13
CA VAL A 79 2.66 -12.27 15.01
C VAL A 79 3.06 -12.50 16.46
N LYS A 80 3.49 -11.45 17.13
CA LYS A 80 3.82 -11.45 18.57
C LYS A 80 2.73 -10.69 19.33
N VAL A 81 2.26 -11.23 20.45
CA VAL A 81 1.24 -10.59 21.27
C VAL A 81 1.81 -10.29 22.65
N LEU A 82 1.84 -9.00 23.03
CA LEU A 82 2.43 -8.57 24.30
C LEU A 82 1.61 -8.96 25.51
N GLU A 83 0.29 -9.13 25.35
CA GLU A 83 -0.64 -9.41 26.44
C GLU A 83 -0.32 -10.74 27.17
N ASP A 84 0.06 -11.75 26.43
CA ASP A 84 0.36 -13.09 26.98
C ASP A 84 1.72 -13.65 26.53
N GLY A 85 2.47 -12.90 25.74
CA GLY A 85 3.79 -13.30 25.23
C GLY A 85 3.75 -14.34 24.10
N ALA A 86 2.56 -14.63 23.55
CA ALA A 86 2.41 -15.60 22.48
C ALA A 86 3.09 -15.13 21.18
N THR A 87 3.60 -16.10 20.43
CA THR A 87 4.19 -15.88 19.10
C THR A 87 3.62 -16.92 18.14
N TYR A 88 3.13 -16.43 16.99
CA TYR A 88 2.58 -17.24 15.92
C TYR A 88 3.41 -17.01 14.66
N SER A 89 4.03 -18.09 14.15
CA SER A 89 4.76 -18.08 12.87
C SER A 89 3.84 -18.61 11.78
N LEU A 90 3.23 -17.71 11.01
CA LEU A 90 2.22 -18.07 10.04
C LEU A 90 2.86 -18.58 8.75
N PRO A 91 2.61 -19.83 8.35
CA PRO A 91 3.27 -20.45 7.21
C PRO A 91 2.62 -20.04 5.89
N LYS A 92 3.41 -20.17 4.82
CA LYS A 92 2.95 -20.05 3.44
C LYS A 92 2.10 -21.24 3.03
N GLY A 93 1.01 -20.96 2.29
CA GLY A 93 0.15 -21.97 1.68
C GLY A 93 -1.14 -22.20 2.45
N LYS A 94 -2.24 -22.35 1.68
CA LYS A 94 -3.60 -22.43 2.24
C LYS A 94 -3.75 -23.55 3.26
N GLU A 95 -3.33 -24.76 2.89
CA GLU A 95 -3.47 -25.95 3.75
C GLU A 95 -2.56 -25.86 4.97
N GLN A 96 -1.32 -25.39 4.80
CA GLN A 96 -0.35 -25.21 5.89
C GLN A 96 -0.85 -24.17 6.89
N TYR A 97 -1.41 -23.06 6.39
CA TYR A 97 -1.99 -21.99 7.20
C TYR A 97 -3.19 -22.50 8.02
N ILE A 98 -4.13 -23.23 7.39
CA ILE A 98 -5.28 -23.84 8.06
C ILE A 98 -4.81 -24.85 9.14
N ASN A 99 -3.86 -25.72 8.81
CA ASN A 99 -3.36 -26.72 9.74
C ASN A 99 -2.68 -26.07 10.95
N TYR A 100 -1.80 -25.11 10.73
CA TYR A 100 -1.12 -24.37 11.80
C TYR A 100 -2.10 -23.71 12.76
N LEU A 101 -3.09 -22.97 12.24
CA LEU A 101 -4.11 -22.34 13.08
C LEU A 101 -5.01 -23.37 13.78
N SER A 102 -5.32 -24.49 13.13
CA SER A 102 -6.13 -25.58 13.73
C SER A 102 -5.41 -26.30 14.87
N GLU A 103 -4.09 -26.38 14.81
CA GLU A 103 -3.27 -26.91 15.91
C GLU A 103 -3.20 -25.90 17.07
N ALA A 104 -3.07 -24.59 16.77
CA ALA A 104 -3.05 -23.54 17.79
C ALA A 104 -4.43 -23.30 18.45
N PHE A 105 -5.52 -23.51 17.71
CA PHE A 105 -6.90 -23.32 18.15
C PHE A 105 -7.78 -24.55 17.83
N PRO A 106 -7.59 -25.68 18.51
CA PRO A 106 -8.26 -26.95 18.14
C PRO A 106 -9.80 -26.89 18.20
N ALA A 107 -10.37 -26.07 19.08
CA ALA A 107 -11.81 -25.90 19.19
C ALA A 107 -12.44 -25.17 17.99
N GLU A 108 -11.64 -24.45 17.20
CA GLU A 108 -12.09 -23.67 16.04
C GLU A 108 -11.70 -24.33 14.70
N LYS A 109 -11.20 -25.56 14.71
CA LYS A 109 -10.62 -26.21 13.50
C LYS A 109 -11.50 -26.13 12.28
N ASP A 110 -12.78 -26.54 12.40
CA ASP A 110 -13.71 -26.54 11.26
C ASP A 110 -14.12 -25.11 10.86
N ASN A 111 -14.21 -24.21 11.84
CA ASN A 111 -14.50 -22.78 11.63
C ASN A 111 -13.35 -22.08 10.92
N ILE A 112 -12.11 -22.35 11.29
CA ILE A 112 -10.89 -21.83 10.62
C ILE A 112 -10.91 -22.24 9.14
N LYS A 113 -11.12 -23.54 8.88
CA LYS A 113 -11.20 -24.02 7.50
C LYS A 113 -12.29 -23.30 6.72
N ALA A 114 -13.51 -23.23 7.27
CA ALA A 114 -14.64 -22.57 6.63
C ALA A 114 -14.38 -21.07 6.35
N TYR A 115 -13.77 -20.37 7.33
CA TYR A 115 -13.42 -18.95 7.17
C TYR A 115 -12.37 -18.70 6.09
N ILE A 116 -11.28 -19.49 6.09
CA ILE A 116 -10.23 -19.34 5.09
C ILE A 116 -10.77 -19.71 3.70
N GLU A 117 -11.59 -20.77 3.58
CA GLU A 117 -12.26 -21.10 2.32
C GLU A 117 -13.16 -19.96 1.84
N LYS A 118 -13.88 -19.30 2.77
CA LYS A 118 -14.72 -18.14 2.45
C LYS A 118 -13.88 -16.96 1.95
N MET A 119 -12.72 -16.67 2.56
CA MET A 119 -11.82 -15.63 2.08
C MET A 119 -11.35 -15.90 0.64
N TYR A 120 -10.98 -17.14 0.33
CA TYR A 120 -10.64 -17.52 -1.04
C TYR A 120 -11.82 -17.36 -1.99
N ALA A 121 -13.01 -17.80 -1.60
CA ALA A 121 -14.22 -17.65 -2.42
C ALA A 121 -14.54 -16.18 -2.71
N LEU A 122 -14.39 -15.28 -1.73
CA LEU A 122 -14.56 -13.84 -1.93
C LEU A 122 -13.50 -13.25 -2.87
N SER A 123 -12.26 -13.72 -2.78
CA SER A 123 -11.22 -13.26 -3.70
C SER A 123 -11.50 -13.69 -5.15
N GLU A 124 -12.13 -14.86 -5.35
CA GLU A 124 -12.51 -15.38 -6.67
C GLU A 124 -13.63 -14.55 -7.35
N GLU A 125 -14.36 -13.71 -6.61
CA GLU A 125 -15.34 -12.79 -7.19
C GLU A 125 -14.67 -11.63 -7.95
N GLU A 126 -13.38 -11.39 -7.74
CA GLU A 126 -12.60 -10.30 -8.35
C GLU A 126 -11.84 -10.78 -9.59
N ASP A 127 -12.49 -10.78 -10.76
CA ASP A 127 -11.91 -11.27 -12.01
C ASP A 127 -10.53 -10.67 -12.32
N LEU A 128 -10.38 -9.36 -12.14
CA LEU A 128 -9.13 -8.69 -12.44
C LEU A 128 -7.99 -9.11 -11.48
N PHE A 129 -8.30 -9.47 -10.24
CA PHE A 129 -7.32 -9.96 -9.30
C PHE A 129 -6.64 -11.24 -9.78
N TYR A 130 -7.37 -12.08 -10.52
CA TYR A 130 -6.84 -13.30 -11.15
C TYR A 130 -6.51 -13.13 -12.64
N LEU A 131 -6.46 -11.87 -13.12
CA LEU A 131 -6.22 -11.56 -14.53
C LEU A 131 -7.18 -12.28 -15.48
N ARG A 132 -8.45 -12.42 -15.07
CA ARG A 132 -9.54 -12.94 -15.93
C ARG A 132 -10.18 -11.82 -16.73
N GLU A 133 -10.72 -12.18 -17.89
CA GLU A 133 -11.50 -11.23 -18.70
C GLU A 133 -12.79 -10.84 -17.98
N ARG A 134 -13.02 -9.55 -17.86
CA ARG A 134 -14.23 -9.01 -17.23
C ARG A 134 -15.39 -9.00 -18.24
N PRO A 135 -16.63 -9.29 -17.81
CA PRO A 135 -17.80 -9.12 -18.66
C PRO A 135 -17.92 -7.69 -19.19
N SER A 136 -18.35 -7.53 -20.46
CA SER A 136 -18.48 -6.20 -21.10
C SER A 136 -19.61 -5.34 -20.52
N GLN A 137 -20.47 -5.89 -19.67
CA GLN A 137 -21.49 -5.15 -18.94
C GLN A 137 -21.14 -5.17 -17.44
N MET A 138 -20.94 -3.98 -16.91
CA MET A 138 -20.55 -3.69 -15.53
C MET A 138 -21.72 -3.90 -14.56
N PHE A 139 -22.25 -5.11 -14.47
CA PHE A 139 -22.94 -5.56 -13.29
C PHE A 139 -21.94 -6.36 -12.47
N MET A 140 -21.23 -5.65 -11.57
CA MET A 140 -20.52 -6.33 -10.51
C MET A 140 -21.57 -7.04 -9.66
N SER A 141 -21.74 -8.33 -9.84
CA SER A 141 -22.44 -9.18 -8.89
C SER A 141 -21.52 -9.39 -7.71
N VAL A 142 -21.42 -8.39 -6.85
CA VAL A 142 -20.67 -8.50 -5.60
C VAL A 142 -21.60 -9.17 -4.60
N SER A 143 -21.16 -10.25 -3.96
CA SER A 143 -21.95 -10.94 -2.94
C SER A 143 -22.17 -10.04 -1.70
N GLU A 144 -23.26 -10.29 -0.99
CA GLU A 144 -23.52 -9.58 0.28
C GLU A 144 -22.37 -9.73 1.27
N ASP A 145 -21.76 -10.91 1.33
CA ASP A 145 -20.62 -11.18 2.21
C ASP A 145 -19.37 -10.39 1.82
N ALA A 146 -19.16 -10.12 0.53
CA ALA A 146 -18.01 -9.34 0.07
C ALA A 146 -18.08 -7.88 0.55
N ILE A 147 -19.28 -7.31 0.63
CA ILE A 147 -19.49 -5.93 1.08
C ILE A 147 -19.75 -5.80 2.58
N LEU A 148 -19.99 -6.91 3.31
CA LEU A 148 -20.12 -6.88 4.76
C LEU A 148 -18.84 -6.38 5.42
N PRO A 149 -18.88 -5.64 6.55
CA PRO A 149 -17.66 -5.33 7.31
C PRO A 149 -16.86 -6.60 7.63
N TYR A 150 -15.54 -6.53 7.47
CA TYR A 150 -14.67 -7.72 7.60
C TYR A 150 -14.76 -8.38 9.00
N ASP A 151 -14.91 -7.59 10.04
CA ASP A 151 -15.05 -8.08 11.41
C ASP A 151 -16.42 -8.74 11.65
N GLU A 152 -17.49 -8.26 11.03
CA GLU A 152 -18.80 -8.90 11.06
C GLU A 152 -18.81 -10.22 10.30
N LEU A 153 -18.13 -10.30 9.15
CA LEU A 153 -17.96 -11.57 8.45
C LEU A 153 -17.18 -12.57 9.29
N MET A 154 -16.07 -12.13 9.90
CA MET A 154 -15.26 -12.96 10.79
C MET A 154 -16.08 -13.48 11.98
N ASP A 155 -16.92 -12.63 12.57
CA ASP A 155 -17.79 -12.98 13.70
C ASP A 155 -18.82 -14.09 13.36
N ARG A 156 -19.17 -14.29 12.07
CA ARG A 156 -20.06 -15.39 11.64
C ARG A 156 -19.39 -16.75 11.66
N TYR A 157 -18.06 -16.81 11.56
CA TYR A 157 -17.31 -18.06 11.49
C TYR A 157 -16.54 -18.36 12.76
N ILE A 158 -15.87 -17.39 13.32
CA ILE A 158 -14.93 -17.56 14.44
C ILE A 158 -15.59 -17.09 15.73
N SER A 159 -15.50 -17.89 16.78
CA SER A 159 -16.02 -17.54 18.11
C SER A 159 -14.91 -17.14 19.09
N ASP A 160 -13.72 -17.73 18.99
CA ASP A 160 -12.59 -17.45 19.87
C ASP A 160 -12.06 -16.03 19.70
N PRO A 161 -12.04 -15.18 20.73
CA PRO A 161 -11.62 -13.78 20.63
C PRO A 161 -10.10 -13.65 20.36
N LYS A 162 -9.27 -14.59 20.83
CA LYS A 162 -7.84 -14.57 20.54
C LYS A 162 -7.58 -14.86 19.07
N LEU A 163 -8.26 -15.84 18.51
CA LEU A 163 -8.16 -16.15 17.08
C LEU A 163 -8.64 -15.00 16.22
N LYS A 164 -9.74 -14.32 16.58
CA LYS A 164 -10.21 -13.12 15.90
C LYS A 164 -9.14 -12.02 15.90
N GLY A 165 -8.56 -11.75 17.06
CA GLY A 165 -7.48 -10.79 17.21
C GLY A 165 -6.25 -11.17 16.36
N LEU A 166 -5.87 -12.44 16.36
CA LEU A 166 -4.78 -12.95 15.52
C LEU A 166 -5.10 -12.75 14.04
N LEU A 167 -6.25 -13.18 13.54
CA LEU A 167 -6.64 -13.04 12.13
C LEU A 167 -6.78 -11.58 11.65
N SER A 168 -6.87 -10.64 12.59
CA SER A 168 -6.95 -9.20 12.30
C SER A 168 -5.57 -8.52 12.18
N TYR A 169 -4.46 -9.24 12.27
CA TYR A 169 -3.11 -8.64 12.25
C TYR A 169 -2.80 -7.89 10.95
N LEU A 170 -3.43 -8.27 9.83
CA LEU A 170 -3.27 -7.60 8.53
C LEU A 170 -4.15 -6.34 8.37
N THR A 171 -5.07 -6.09 9.29
CA THR A 171 -6.01 -4.96 9.17
C THR A 171 -5.33 -3.62 8.86
N PRO A 172 -4.18 -3.27 9.47
CA PRO A 172 -3.48 -2.05 9.13
C PRO A 172 -3.00 -1.99 7.68
N LEU A 173 -2.67 -3.12 7.06
CA LEU A 173 -2.09 -3.15 5.71
C LEU A 173 -3.11 -2.89 4.59
N PHE A 174 -4.41 -2.98 4.88
CA PHE A 174 -5.45 -2.59 3.92
C PHE A 174 -6.23 -1.34 4.33
N GLY A 175 -5.72 -0.58 5.31
CA GLY A 175 -6.41 0.60 5.83
C GLY A 175 -7.73 0.25 6.51
N GLY A 176 -7.82 -0.95 7.08
CA GLY A 176 -9.04 -1.51 7.64
C GLY A 176 -9.51 -0.80 8.90
N VAL A 177 -10.83 -0.65 9.02
CA VAL A 177 -11.52 -0.12 10.20
C VAL A 177 -12.70 -1.03 10.47
N ALA A 178 -12.77 -1.57 11.69
CA ALA A 178 -13.85 -2.46 12.11
C ALA A 178 -15.22 -1.78 11.97
N GLY A 179 -16.25 -2.54 11.62
CA GLY A 179 -17.61 -2.05 11.35
C GLY A 179 -17.71 -1.15 10.11
N THR A 180 -16.65 -1.02 9.31
CA THR A 180 -16.64 -0.09 8.17
C THR A 180 -16.05 -0.72 6.91
N THR A 181 -14.86 -1.31 6.99
CA THR A 181 -14.14 -1.78 5.80
C THR A 181 -14.71 -3.10 5.28
N PRO A 182 -15.03 -3.21 3.97
CA PRO A 182 -15.67 -4.40 3.41
C PRO A 182 -14.74 -5.62 3.39
N SER A 183 -15.34 -6.80 3.53
CA SER A 183 -14.67 -8.09 3.66
C SER A 183 -13.81 -8.45 2.46
N PHE A 184 -14.18 -8.03 1.23
CA PHE A 184 -13.36 -8.33 0.06
C PHE A 184 -11.94 -7.75 0.18
N MET A 185 -11.77 -6.58 0.83
CA MET A 185 -10.44 -5.99 1.07
C MET A 185 -9.57 -6.88 1.95
N HIS A 186 -10.16 -7.40 3.04
CA HIS A 186 -9.49 -8.33 3.94
C HIS A 186 -9.18 -9.66 3.22
N ALA A 187 -10.12 -10.18 2.43
CA ALA A 187 -9.95 -11.42 1.69
C ALA A 187 -8.82 -11.35 0.65
N LEU A 188 -8.78 -10.30 -0.18
CA LEU A 188 -7.75 -10.12 -1.20
C LEU A 188 -6.36 -10.03 -0.60
N LEU A 189 -6.19 -9.22 0.45
CA LEU A 189 -4.89 -9.11 1.12
C LEU A 189 -4.52 -10.40 1.85
N GLY A 190 -5.48 -11.02 2.56
CA GLY A 190 -5.27 -12.29 3.25
C GLY A 190 -4.80 -13.39 2.31
N VAL A 191 -5.44 -13.54 1.15
CA VAL A 191 -5.04 -14.54 0.13
C VAL A 191 -3.64 -14.25 -0.42
N LEU A 192 -3.27 -12.98 -0.64
CA LEU A 192 -1.92 -12.61 -1.05
C LEU A 192 -0.87 -13.02 0.00
N HIS A 193 -1.14 -12.77 1.28
CA HIS A 193 -0.24 -13.13 2.37
C HIS A 193 -0.17 -14.63 2.58
N ILE A 194 -1.30 -15.33 2.65
CA ILE A 194 -1.33 -16.81 2.75
C ILE A 194 -0.57 -17.45 1.57
N GLY A 195 -0.60 -16.84 0.39
CA GLY A 195 0.18 -17.25 -0.79
C GLY A 195 1.69 -17.12 -0.61
N GLY A 196 2.16 -16.41 0.41
CA GLY A 196 3.55 -16.09 0.71
C GLY A 196 3.97 -14.72 0.22
N THR A 197 4.86 -14.11 0.97
CA THR A 197 5.31 -12.73 0.80
C THR A 197 6.76 -12.63 0.34
N PHE A 198 7.11 -11.46 -0.17
CA PHE A 198 8.41 -11.14 -0.76
C PHE A 198 8.88 -9.76 -0.30
N GLN A 199 10.19 -9.56 -0.33
CA GLN A 199 10.83 -8.25 -0.21
C GLN A 199 11.72 -7.98 -1.42
N PHE A 200 11.98 -6.70 -1.70
CA PHE A 200 13.06 -6.32 -2.62
C PHE A 200 14.41 -6.52 -1.96
N ILE A 201 15.36 -7.09 -2.69
CA ILE A 201 16.77 -7.09 -2.29
C ILE A 201 17.34 -5.70 -2.62
N GLY A 202 17.93 -5.03 -1.62
CA GLY A 202 18.44 -3.69 -1.73
C GLY A 202 17.37 -2.61 -1.53
N ASN A 203 16.57 -2.30 -2.55
CA ASN A 203 15.51 -1.30 -2.40
C ASN A 203 14.42 -1.42 -3.48
N SER A 204 13.26 -0.82 -3.21
CA SER A 204 12.10 -0.84 -4.12
C SER A 204 12.23 0.11 -5.31
N GLN A 205 13.17 1.06 -5.29
CA GLN A 205 13.42 2.00 -6.38
C GLN A 205 13.74 1.29 -7.70
N GLN A 206 14.41 0.13 -7.65
CA GLN A 206 14.73 -0.69 -8.80
C GLN A 206 13.52 -0.94 -9.72
N MET A 207 12.33 -1.15 -9.15
CA MET A 207 11.11 -1.36 -9.94
C MET A 207 10.70 -0.08 -10.68
N ALA A 208 10.79 1.08 -10.03
CA ALA A 208 10.47 2.35 -10.68
C ALA A 208 11.45 2.66 -11.82
N ASP A 209 12.73 2.35 -11.63
CA ASP A 209 13.77 2.55 -12.62
C ASP A 209 13.59 1.61 -13.83
N LEU A 210 13.27 0.34 -13.61
CA LEU A 210 12.95 -0.60 -14.68
C LEU A 210 11.69 -0.19 -15.47
N LEU A 211 10.63 0.26 -14.79
CA LEU A 211 9.44 0.78 -15.45
C LEU A 211 9.74 2.04 -16.27
N LYS A 212 10.63 2.90 -15.78
CA LYS A 212 11.12 4.05 -16.54
C LYS A 212 11.83 3.60 -17.81
N GLU A 213 12.72 2.61 -17.71
CA GLU A 213 13.40 2.05 -18.88
C GLU A 213 12.42 1.51 -19.92
N VAL A 214 11.35 0.81 -19.51
CA VAL A 214 10.31 0.33 -20.45
C VAL A 214 9.70 1.49 -21.22
N ILE A 215 9.36 2.59 -20.52
CA ILE A 215 8.76 3.78 -21.13
C ILE A 215 9.75 4.44 -22.10
N GLU A 216 11.01 4.62 -21.70
CA GLU A 216 12.03 5.32 -22.48
C GLU A 216 12.48 4.50 -23.70
N LYS A 217 12.62 3.17 -23.58
CA LYS A 217 12.91 2.26 -24.71
C LYS A 217 11.82 2.29 -25.78
N ALA A 218 10.57 2.57 -25.39
CA ALA A 218 9.44 2.77 -26.33
C ALA A 218 9.36 4.22 -26.89
N GLY A 219 10.34 5.08 -26.62
CA GLY A 219 10.36 6.47 -27.09
C GLY A 219 9.59 7.47 -26.23
N GLY A 220 9.13 7.06 -25.04
CA GLY A 220 8.53 7.94 -24.03
C GLY A 220 9.58 8.69 -23.21
N GLN A 221 9.12 9.44 -22.21
CA GLN A 221 9.97 10.27 -21.35
C GLN A 221 9.45 10.27 -19.91
N VAL A 222 10.36 10.30 -18.93
CA VAL A 222 10.02 10.39 -17.50
C VAL A 222 10.82 11.53 -16.88
N PHE A 223 10.12 12.54 -16.39
CA PHE A 223 10.71 13.75 -15.80
C PHE A 223 10.47 13.78 -14.29
N ALA A 224 11.56 13.84 -13.52
CA ALA A 224 11.54 14.19 -12.09
C ALA A 224 11.66 15.70 -11.89
N ASN A 225 11.29 16.21 -10.70
CA ASN A 225 11.25 17.65 -10.39
C ASN A 225 10.36 18.44 -11.35
N GLU A 226 9.30 17.84 -11.85
CA GLU A 226 8.38 18.44 -12.82
C GLU A 226 6.95 18.48 -12.23
N GLU A 227 6.78 19.34 -11.20
CA GLU A 227 5.51 19.49 -10.47
C GLU A 227 4.45 20.14 -11.34
N VAL A 228 3.38 19.40 -11.66
CA VAL A 228 2.20 19.96 -12.33
C VAL A 228 1.46 20.86 -11.35
N VAL A 229 1.16 22.10 -11.76
CA VAL A 229 0.45 23.10 -10.96
C VAL A 229 -0.88 23.53 -11.57
N SER A 230 -1.13 23.19 -12.83
CA SER A 230 -2.41 23.46 -13.50
C SER A 230 -2.70 22.43 -14.60
N ILE A 231 -3.96 22.07 -14.73
CA ILE A 231 -4.52 21.28 -15.84
C ILE A 231 -5.57 22.16 -16.50
N GLU A 232 -5.28 22.64 -17.70
CA GLU A 232 -6.17 23.53 -18.43
C GLU A 232 -7.22 22.72 -19.21
N VAL A 233 -8.49 22.94 -18.87
CA VAL A 233 -9.65 22.23 -19.45
C VAL A 233 -10.55 23.23 -20.17
N GLU A 234 -10.84 22.95 -21.45
CA GLU A 234 -11.79 23.68 -22.28
C GLU A 234 -12.71 22.67 -22.98
N ASP A 235 -13.98 22.95 -23.09
CA ASP A 235 -14.99 22.11 -23.77
C ASP A 235 -15.00 20.63 -23.30
N HIS A 236 -14.81 20.44 -21.98
CA HIS A 236 -14.67 19.11 -21.36
C HIS A 236 -13.49 18.29 -21.86
N GLU A 237 -12.42 18.93 -22.30
CA GLU A 237 -11.17 18.29 -22.71
C GLU A 237 -9.96 19.01 -22.11
N VAL A 238 -8.98 18.24 -21.63
CA VAL A 238 -7.68 18.80 -21.24
C VAL A 238 -6.97 19.25 -22.51
N LYS A 239 -6.53 20.50 -22.55
CA LYS A 239 -5.73 21.07 -23.64
C LYS A 239 -4.24 20.95 -23.36
N ARG A 240 -3.85 21.19 -22.12
CA ARG A 240 -2.45 21.04 -21.66
C ARG A 240 -2.35 20.98 -20.14
N VAL A 241 -1.21 20.52 -19.67
CA VAL A 241 -0.79 20.67 -18.28
C VAL A 241 0.36 21.66 -18.20
N VAL A 242 0.40 22.41 -17.08
CA VAL A 242 1.44 23.42 -16.82
C VAL A 242 2.20 23.03 -15.56
N THR A 243 3.52 23.09 -15.60
CA THR A 243 4.35 22.78 -14.45
C THR A 243 4.82 24.04 -13.73
N LYS A 244 5.30 23.89 -12.53
CA LYS A 244 5.84 24.97 -11.68
C LYS A 244 7.03 25.70 -12.33
N LYS A 245 7.75 25.02 -13.22
CA LYS A 245 8.84 25.60 -14.01
C LYS A 245 8.35 26.39 -15.22
N GLY A 246 7.05 26.37 -15.50
CA GLY A 246 6.45 27.03 -16.66
C GLY A 246 6.46 26.18 -17.92
N HIS A 247 6.91 24.91 -17.86
CA HIS A 247 6.80 24.01 -18.99
C HIS A 247 5.36 23.61 -19.23
N THR A 248 5.01 23.41 -20.50
CA THR A 248 3.67 22.98 -20.92
C THR A 248 3.76 21.67 -21.69
N TYR A 249 2.81 20.75 -21.42
CA TYR A 249 2.72 19.48 -22.09
C TYR A 249 1.31 19.29 -22.64
N SER A 250 1.21 18.91 -23.92
CA SER A 250 -0.05 18.58 -24.59
C SER A 250 0.00 17.13 -25.06
N ALA A 251 -1.13 16.44 -24.95
CA ALA A 251 -1.27 15.03 -25.35
C ALA A 251 -2.74 14.76 -25.75
N ASP A 252 -2.98 13.62 -26.41
CA ASP A 252 -4.32 13.16 -26.76
C ASP A 252 -5.08 12.64 -25.55
N GLY A 253 -4.37 12.09 -24.54
CA GLY A 253 -4.95 11.58 -23.31
C GLY A 253 -4.07 11.88 -22.09
N TYR A 254 -4.70 12.06 -20.95
CA TYR A 254 -4.07 12.40 -19.68
C TYR A 254 -4.48 11.42 -18.59
N ILE A 255 -3.51 10.98 -17.80
CA ILE A 255 -3.74 10.08 -16.66
C ILE A 255 -3.29 10.78 -15.38
N SER A 256 -4.18 10.87 -14.41
CA SER A 256 -3.87 11.43 -13.08
C SER A 256 -3.75 10.32 -12.05
N ASP A 257 -2.59 10.26 -11.39
CA ASP A 257 -2.29 9.37 -10.25
C ASP A 257 -2.23 10.15 -8.93
N VAL A 258 -2.48 11.45 -8.97
CA VAL A 258 -2.47 12.26 -7.75
C VAL A 258 -3.74 12.03 -6.94
N HIS A 259 -3.68 12.30 -5.63
CA HIS A 259 -4.86 12.23 -4.78
C HIS A 259 -6.01 13.08 -5.38
N PRO A 260 -7.27 12.58 -5.38
CA PRO A 260 -8.39 13.28 -6.02
C PRO A 260 -8.59 14.73 -5.57
N ASP A 261 -8.33 15.05 -4.30
CA ASP A 261 -8.33 16.41 -3.78
C ASP A 261 -7.28 17.32 -4.47
N VAL A 262 -6.12 16.75 -4.79
CA VAL A 262 -5.08 17.47 -5.55
C VAL A 262 -5.55 17.70 -6.99
N LEU A 263 -6.14 16.69 -7.62
CA LEU A 263 -6.68 16.81 -8.97
C LEU A 263 -7.74 17.91 -9.05
N LEU A 264 -8.67 17.97 -8.08
CA LEU A 264 -9.70 19.04 -8.05
C LEU A 264 -9.09 20.43 -8.03
N ARG A 265 -7.99 20.62 -7.30
CA ARG A 265 -7.26 21.91 -7.28
C ARG A 265 -6.57 22.21 -8.60
N LEU A 266 -5.96 21.20 -9.24
CA LEU A 266 -5.21 21.36 -10.49
C LEU A 266 -6.10 21.73 -11.68
N VAL A 267 -7.31 21.17 -11.77
CA VAL A 267 -8.26 21.45 -12.86
C VAL A 267 -9.09 22.70 -12.65
N GLY A 268 -9.12 23.25 -11.42
CA GLY A 268 -9.91 24.41 -11.06
C GLY A 268 -11.38 24.11 -10.75
N GLU A 269 -12.04 25.09 -10.13
CA GLU A 269 -13.34 24.87 -9.47
C GLU A 269 -14.52 24.58 -10.41
N LYS A 270 -14.45 24.98 -11.68
CA LYS A 270 -15.57 24.91 -12.61
C LYS A 270 -15.64 23.64 -13.45
N VAL A 271 -14.60 22.83 -13.45
CA VAL A 271 -14.47 21.64 -14.33
C VAL A 271 -15.39 20.51 -13.89
N PHE A 272 -15.47 20.24 -12.59
CA PHE A 272 -16.31 19.18 -12.05
C PHE A 272 -17.57 19.74 -11.37
N PRO A 273 -18.72 19.02 -11.47
CA PRO A 273 -19.94 19.40 -10.76
C PRO A 273 -19.74 19.50 -9.24
N ALA A 274 -20.48 20.38 -8.58
CA ALA A 274 -20.43 20.52 -7.12
C ALA A 274 -20.73 19.20 -6.39
N SER A 275 -21.68 18.41 -6.89
CA SER A 275 -22.02 17.08 -6.32
C SER A 275 -20.82 16.12 -6.33
N PHE A 276 -20.04 16.12 -7.39
CA PHE A 276 -18.84 15.29 -7.48
C PHE A 276 -17.76 15.76 -6.48
N LYS A 277 -17.52 17.06 -6.41
CA LYS A 277 -16.57 17.66 -5.44
C LYS A 277 -16.98 17.37 -4.01
N ASN A 278 -18.24 17.63 -3.65
CA ASN A 278 -18.77 17.38 -2.31
C ASN A 278 -18.67 15.90 -1.94
N ARG A 279 -18.94 14.99 -2.88
CA ARG A 279 -18.76 13.56 -2.67
C ARG A 279 -17.30 13.24 -2.29
N LEU A 280 -16.33 13.66 -3.09
CA LEU A 280 -14.92 13.36 -2.83
C LEU A 280 -14.43 13.97 -1.50
N GLN A 281 -14.87 15.17 -1.17
CA GLN A 281 -14.51 15.85 0.07
C GLN A 281 -15.14 15.21 1.31
N SER A 282 -16.27 14.52 1.15
CA SER A 282 -16.97 13.82 2.25
C SER A 282 -16.41 12.43 2.56
N ILE A 283 -15.63 11.85 1.67
CA ILE A 283 -15.03 10.52 1.90
C ILE A 283 -13.93 10.65 2.96
N PRO A 284 -14.00 9.89 4.07
CA PRO A 284 -12.92 9.85 5.04
C PRO A 284 -11.63 9.28 4.43
N GLU A 285 -10.50 9.74 4.96
CA GLU A 285 -9.19 9.15 4.65
C GLU A 285 -8.88 7.98 5.58
N THR A 286 -8.07 7.05 5.10
CA THR A 286 -7.44 6.07 5.97
C THR A 286 -6.45 6.76 6.92
N PHE A 287 -6.04 6.07 7.97
CA PHE A 287 -5.02 6.55 8.88
C PHE A 287 -3.66 6.73 8.19
N SER A 288 -2.78 7.41 8.87
CA SER A 288 -1.38 7.61 8.54
C SER A 288 -0.49 6.67 9.36
N SER A 289 0.82 6.88 9.29
CA SER A 289 1.79 6.16 10.12
C SER A 289 2.92 7.07 10.60
N PHE A 290 3.55 6.61 11.68
CA PHE A 290 4.85 7.10 12.13
C PHE A 290 5.84 5.95 11.98
N SER A 291 6.93 6.19 11.26
CA SER A 291 7.93 5.16 11.00
C SER A 291 9.28 5.53 11.60
N VAL A 292 9.94 4.55 12.22
CA VAL A 292 11.28 4.68 12.75
C VAL A 292 12.22 3.83 11.91
N TYR A 293 13.29 4.42 11.47
CA TYR A 293 14.34 3.81 10.66
C TYR A 293 15.61 3.77 11.49
N MET A 294 16.20 2.60 11.67
CA MET A 294 17.43 2.46 12.43
C MET A 294 18.48 1.70 11.64
N LYS A 295 19.71 2.13 11.77
CA LYS A 295 20.91 1.42 11.34
C LYS A 295 21.53 0.73 12.54
N PHE A 296 21.93 -0.50 12.39
CA PHE A 296 22.63 -1.25 13.41
C PHE A 296 24.14 -1.07 13.34
N LYS A 297 24.82 -1.29 14.47
CA LYS A 297 26.24 -1.54 14.52
C LYS A 297 26.54 -2.84 13.79
N GLU A 298 27.75 -2.98 13.31
CA GLU A 298 28.17 -4.17 12.57
C GLU A 298 27.98 -5.45 13.40
N ASN A 299 27.36 -6.46 12.82
CA ASN A 299 27.09 -7.77 13.41
C ASN A 299 26.30 -7.73 14.74
N ALA A 300 25.47 -6.73 14.95
CA ALA A 300 24.78 -6.52 16.24
C ALA A 300 23.39 -7.18 16.29
N PHE A 301 22.59 -7.10 15.24
CA PHE A 301 21.21 -7.61 15.22
C PHE A 301 21.04 -8.70 14.15
N PRO A 302 20.35 -9.82 14.45
CA PRO A 302 20.14 -10.88 13.48
C PRO A 302 19.22 -10.42 12.32
N TYR A 303 19.50 -10.91 11.11
CA TYR A 303 18.59 -10.72 9.98
C TYR A 303 17.30 -11.54 10.18
N LEU A 304 16.17 -10.92 9.92
CA LEU A 304 14.84 -11.53 9.99
C LEU A 304 14.33 -11.75 8.57
N ASN A 305 14.24 -13.02 8.13
CA ASN A 305 13.63 -13.33 6.83
C ASN A 305 12.10 -13.46 6.92
N HIS A 306 11.49 -12.58 7.72
CA HIS A 306 10.05 -12.52 7.94
C HIS A 306 9.65 -11.12 8.38
N ILE A 307 8.36 -10.82 8.25
CA ILE A 307 7.77 -9.60 8.80
C ILE A 307 7.23 -9.91 10.19
N CYS A 308 7.49 -9.01 11.12
CA CYS A 308 6.95 -9.09 12.47
C CYS A 308 5.79 -8.10 12.66
N TYR A 309 4.68 -8.61 13.16
CA TYR A 309 3.53 -7.83 13.62
C TYR A 309 3.44 -7.99 15.13
N CYS A 310 3.59 -6.91 15.86
CA CYS A 310 3.50 -6.95 17.31
C CYS A 310 2.21 -6.28 17.76
N LEU A 311 1.32 -7.07 18.33
CA LEU A 311 0.03 -6.65 18.84
C LEU A 311 0.16 -6.39 20.34
N SER A 312 -0.36 -5.27 20.83
CA SER A 312 -0.43 -5.01 22.27
C SER A 312 -1.35 -6.02 22.97
N LYS A 313 -2.45 -6.38 22.31
CA LYS A 313 -3.44 -7.38 22.76
C LYS A 313 -4.20 -7.96 21.57
N TYR A 314 -4.98 -9.01 21.81
CA TYR A 314 -5.88 -9.57 20.81
C TYR A 314 -7.08 -8.65 20.59
N ASP A 315 -6.99 -7.76 19.63
CA ASP A 315 -8.06 -6.81 19.30
C ASP A 315 -8.48 -6.97 17.82
N SER A 316 -9.67 -7.54 17.63
CA SER A 316 -10.25 -7.69 16.29
C SER A 316 -11.00 -6.46 15.80
N LYS A 317 -11.21 -5.48 16.69
CA LYS A 317 -12.03 -4.28 16.41
C LYS A 317 -11.18 -3.02 16.36
N PHE A 318 -10.17 -3.06 15.49
CA PHE A 318 -9.33 -1.90 15.22
C PHE A 318 -10.16 -0.74 14.67
N ASP A 319 -10.11 0.41 15.34
CA ASP A 319 -10.83 1.61 14.94
C ASP A 319 -9.93 2.88 15.01
N LEU A 320 -10.40 3.96 14.36
CA LEU A 320 -9.69 5.24 14.36
C LEU A 320 -9.65 5.90 15.75
N LYS A 321 -10.56 5.56 16.68
CA LYS A 321 -10.57 6.11 18.03
C LYS A 321 -9.38 5.58 18.82
N THR A 322 -9.04 4.31 18.63
CA THR A 322 -7.86 3.68 19.23
C THR A 322 -6.58 4.45 18.87
N LEU A 323 -6.45 4.87 17.61
CA LEU A 323 -5.27 5.63 17.13
C LEU A 323 -5.19 7.07 17.69
N ARG A 324 -6.30 7.61 18.18
CA ARG A 324 -6.33 8.94 18.83
C ARG A 324 -5.99 8.89 20.32
N GLN A 325 -5.99 7.69 20.91
CA GLN A 325 -5.59 7.51 22.31
C GLN A 325 -4.11 7.81 22.49
N LYS A 326 -3.75 8.31 23.68
CA LYS A 326 -2.38 8.76 23.98
C LYS A 326 -1.33 7.64 24.13
N ASN A 327 -1.72 6.39 23.96
CA ASN A 327 -0.83 5.22 24.11
C ASN A 327 -0.28 4.77 22.74
N TRP A 328 0.50 5.62 22.08
CA TRP A 328 1.23 5.26 20.88
C TRP A 328 2.62 4.70 21.26
N PRO A 329 3.15 3.66 20.57
CA PRO A 329 2.47 2.88 19.54
C PRO A 329 1.51 1.86 20.15
N TYR A 330 0.34 1.66 19.50
CA TYR A 330 -0.61 0.65 19.92
C TYR A 330 -0.18 -0.75 19.45
N ASN A 331 0.06 -0.88 18.15
CA ASN A 331 0.67 -2.03 17.50
C ASN A 331 1.84 -1.53 16.65
N VAL A 332 2.73 -2.43 16.26
CA VAL A 332 3.80 -2.11 15.32
C VAL A 332 4.01 -3.26 14.34
N MET A 333 4.31 -2.91 13.11
CA MET A 333 4.96 -3.80 12.14
C MET A 333 6.45 -3.44 12.11
N TYR A 334 7.33 -4.43 12.08
CA TYR A 334 8.76 -4.19 11.90
C TYR A 334 9.41 -5.31 11.11
N TYR A 335 10.50 -4.98 10.45
CA TYR A 335 11.27 -5.94 9.65
C TYR A 335 12.67 -5.42 9.41
N THR A 336 13.56 -6.33 8.99
CA THR A 336 14.90 -5.99 8.52
C THR A 336 14.89 -6.01 6.98
N PRO A 337 15.18 -4.87 6.30
CA PRO A 337 15.31 -4.86 4.85
C PRO A 337 16.38 -5.85 4.36
N THR A 338 16.07 -6.61 3.32
CA THR A 338 17.03 -7.51 2.67
C THR A 338 18.02 -6.71 1.83
N ILE A 339 19.31 -6.98 1.99
CA ILE A 339 20.38 -6.35 1.21
C ILE A 339 21.03 -7.35 0.26
N GLU A 340 21.81 -6.86 -0.71
CA GLU A 340 22.63 -7.72 -1.54
C GLU A 340 23.65 -8.46 -0.67
N ASN A 341 23.84 -9.74 -0.97
CA ASN A 341 24.71 -10.64 -0.19
C ASN A 341 24.34 -10.71 1.31
N GLN A 342 23.04 -10.78 1.59
CA GLN A 342 22.51 -10.85 2.94
C GLN A 342 23.18 -11.96 3.77
N GLY A 343 23.85 -11.56 4.84
CA GLY A 343 24.44 -12.44 5.84
C GLY A 343 23.50 -12.77 7.00
N GLN A 344 24.06 -13.23 8.11
CA GLN A 344 23.31 -13.57 9.33
C GLN A 344 22.82 -12.33 10.10
N PHE A 345 23.38 -11.16 9.84
CA PHE A 345 23.08 -9.92 10.56
C PHE A 345 22.39 -8.91 9.66
N ALA A 346 21.46 -8.17 10.22
CA ALA A 346 20.77 -7.08 9.56
C ALA A 346 21.60 -5.79 9.59
N GLU A 347 21.59 -5.05 8.51
CA GLU A 347 22.16 -3.69 8.46
C GLU A 347 21.23 -2.66 9.10
N SER A 348 19.92 -2.88 8.99
CA SER A 348 18.92 -1.92 9.42
C SER A 348 17.59 -2.59 9.79
N MET A 349 16.73 -1.80 10.46
CA MET A 349 15.36 -2.18 10.76
C MET A 349 14.43 -0.98 10.49
N VAL A 350 13.22 -1.28 10.04
CA VAL A 350 12.13 -0.33 9.92
C VAL A 350 11.02 -0.76 10.87
N ILE A 351 10.53 0.19 11.66
CA ILE A 351 9.37 0.02 12.55
C ILE A 351 8.28 0.96 12.06
N ILE A 352 7.05 0.49 11.97
CA ILE A 352 5.90 1.26 11.51
C ILE A 352 4.77 1.07 12.52
N GLY A 353 4.27 2.17 13.04
CA GLY A 353 3.06 2.20 13.87
C GLY A 353 2.03 3.13 13.24
N GLU A 354 0.77 2.69 13.21
CA GLU A 354 -0.33 3.51 12.72
C GLU A 354 -0.50 4.75 13.59
N MET A 355 -0.83 5.88 12.94
CA MET A 355 -1.01 7.16 13.62
C MET A 355 -2.13 7.97 12.98
N ASP A 356 -3.03 8.51 13.80
CA ASP A 356 -4.04 9.48 13.33
C ASP A 356 -3.37 10.82 13.02
N TYR A 357 -3.83 11.49 11.96
CA TYR A 357 -3.29 12.80 11.54
C TYR A 357 -3.47 13.91 12.59
N GLU A 358 -4.46 13.79 13.49
CA GLU A 358 -4.69 14.76 14.57
C GLU A 358 -3.45 14.94 15.49
N TRP A 359 -2.57 13.92 15.58
CA TRP A 359 -1.30 14.02 16.34
C TRP A 359 -0.35 15.08 15.79
N VAL A 360 -0.41 15.35 14.48
CA VAL A 360 0.50 16.29 13.78
C VAL A 360 -0.19 17.55 13.31
N LYS A 361 -1.49 17.66 13.51
CA LYS A 361 -2.32 18.81 13.07
C LYS A 361 -1.81 20.17 13.57
N PRO A 362 -1.24 20.31 14.77
CA PRO A 362 -0.67 21.61 15.20
C PRO A 362 0.41 22.13 14.25
N TRP A 363 1.06 21.26 13.47
CA TRP A 363 2.13 21.62 12.53
C TRP A 363 1.72 21.50 11.06
N GLU A 364 0.43 21.34 10.75
CA GLU A 364 -0.05 21.12 9.39
C GLU A 364 0.32 22.23 8.39
N ASN A 365 0.42 23.48 8.87
CA ASN A 365 0.76 24.63 8.04
C ASN A 365 2.28 24.89 7.94
N THR A 366 3.10 23.93 8.36
CA THR A 366 4.56 24.01 8.29
C THR A 366 5.12 23.24 7.10
N GLN A 367 6.37 23.53 6.75
CA GLN A 367 7.08 22.87 5.64
C GLN A 367 8.12 21.88 6.13
N THR A 368 8.39 20.84 5.36
CA THR A 368 9.47 19.88 5.64
C THR A 368 10.80 20.60 5.86
N GLY A 369 11.50 20.23 6.95
CA GLY A 369 12.77 20.84 7.37
C GLY A 369 12.63 22.21 8.07
N ARG A 370 11.42 22.74 8.24
CA ARG A 370 11.15 24.03 8.88
C ARG A 370 9.92 24.01 9.79
N ARG A 371 9.73 22.91 10.53
CA ARG A 371 8.53 22.72 11.39
C ARG A 371 8.67 23.28 12.79
N GLY A 372 9.88 23.70 13.16
CA GLY A 372 10.18 24.30 14.48
C GLY A 372 10.54 23.26 15.55
N GLU A 373 11.10 23.76 16.64
CA GLU A 373 11.68 22.96 17.73
C GLU A 373 10.63 22.05 18.42
N ALA A 374 9.43 22.57 18.66
CA ALA A 374 8.35 21.80 19.28
C ALA A 374 7.96 20.55 18.48
N TYR A 375 8.01 20.61 17.15
CA TYR A 375 7.80 19.45 16.30
C TYR A 375 8.95 18.44 16.43
N GLU A 376 10.19 18.89 16.42
CA GLU A 376 11.34 17.99 16.52
C GLU A 376 11.39 17.31 17.92
N GLN A 377 11.05 18.03 18.99
CA GLN A 377 10.91 17.45 20.33
C GLN A 377 9.80 16.40 20.39
N TRP A 378 8.62 16.70 19.84
CA TRP A 378 7.52 15.74 19.73
C TRP A 378 7.95 14.50 18.92
N LYS A 379 8.59 14.70 17.78
CA LYS A 379 9.05 13.61 16.91
C LYS A 379 10.09 12.73 17.61
N GLN A 380 11.01 13.33 18.36
CA GLN A 380 11.95 12.60 19.18
C GLN A 380 11.23 11.79 20.27
N GLN A 381 10.25 12.37 20.96
CA GLN A 381 9.47 11.67 21.97
C GLN A 381 8.76 10.43 21.37
N MET A 382 8.15 10.54 20.19
CA MET A 382 7.52 9.40 19.51
C MET A 382 8.56 8.34 19.12
N THR A 383 9.72 8.75 18.68
CA THR A 383 10.83 7.84 18.38
C THR A 383 11.26 7.06 19.62
N GLU A 384 11.43 7.73 20.77
CA GLU A 384 11.77 7.08 22.04
C GLU A 384 10.70 6.08 22.50
N GLN A 385 9.42 6.41 22.33
CA GLN A 385 8.32 5.49 22.66
C GLN A 385 8.35 4.21 21.77
N ALA A 386 8.67 4.34 20.48
CA ALA A 386 8.87 3.20 19.62
C ALA A 386 10.07 2.35 20.04
N LEU A 387 11.18 2.99 20.41
CA LEU A 387 12.36 2.27 20.89
C LEU A 387 12.08 1.57 22.23
N ASP A 388 11.35 2.20 23.16
CA ASP A 388 10.92 1.56 24.42
C ASP A 388 10.00 0.35 24.16
N TYR A 389 9.14 0.44 23.14
CA TYR A 389 8.31 -0.68 22.72
C TYR A 389 9.16 -1.84 22.22
N MET A 390 10.15 -1.55 21.37
CA MET A 390 11.04 -2.56 20.81
C MET A 390 12.02 -3.13 21.84
N GLU A 391 12.45 -2.34 22.82
CA GLU A 391 13.32 -2.81 23.90
C GLU A 391 12.64 -3.90 24.76
N ARG A 392 11.31 -3.87 24.88
CA ARG A 392 10.55 -4.96 25.53
C ARG A 392 10.57 -6.25 24.75
N LEU A 393 10.66 -6.17 23.40
CA LEU A 393 10.76 -7.33 22.53
C LEU A 393 12.18 -7.86 22.39
N TYR A 394 13.14 -6.97 22.41
CA TYR A 394 14.56 -7.23 22.20
C TYR A 394 15.39 -6.48 23.25
N PRO A 395 15.51 -7.00 24.48
CA PRO A 395 16.31 -6.38 25.52
C PRO A 395 17.75 -6.12 25.06
N GLY A 396 18.23 -4.90 25.22
CA GLY A 396 19.55 -4.44 24.75
C GLY A 396 19.59 -3.98 23.29
N LEU A 397 18.42 -3.81 22.64
CA LEU A 397 18.34 -3.30 21.26
C LEU A 397 19.00 -1.91 21.12
N ARG A 398 18.79 -1.01 22.11
CA ARG A 398 19.33 0.35 22.09
C ARG A 398 20.85 0.37 21.96
N ASP A 399 21.54 -0.57 22.60
CA ASP A 399 23.00 -0.68 22.54
C ASP A 399 23.53 -1.14 21.16
N GLN A 400 22.64 -1.72 20.35
CA GLN A 400 22.95 -2.23 19.01
C GLN A 400 22.76 -1.16 17.92
N ILE A 401 22.12 -0.05 18.22
CA ILE A 401 21.80 1.01 17.25
C ILE A 401 23.01 1.91 17.03
N ASP A 402 23.37 2.17 15.78
CA ASP A 402 24.35 3.16 15.33
C ASP A 402 23.67 4.51 15.03
N PHE A 403 22.51 4.48 14.37
CA PHE A 403 21.78 5.67 13.96
C PHE A 403 20.27 5.42 13.97
N VAL A 404 19.48 6.43 14.30
CA VAL A 404 18.01 6.39 14.26
C VAL A 404 17.45 7.68 13.69
N MET A 405 16.39 7.55 12.91
CA MET A 405 15.57 8.67 12.44
C MET A 405 14.11 8.24 12.31
N ALA A 406 13.22 9.22 12.14
CA ALA A 406 11.80 8.93 11.98
C ALA A 406 11.14 9.78 10.89
N SER A 407 10.02 9.29 10.37
CA SER A 407 9.06 10.03 9.54
C SER A 407 7.70 10.08 10.23
N SER A 408 6.92 11.13 9.95
CA SER A 408 5.61 11.36 10.54
C SER A 408 4.53 11.45 9.45
N PRO A 409 3.25 11.51 9.80
CA PRO A 409 2.16 11.77 8.85
C PRO A 409 2.37 13.00 7.96
N LEU A 410 3.05 14.02 8.46
CA LEU A 410 3.39 15.21 7.66
C LEU A 410 4.42 14.90 6.57
N THR A 411 5.33 13.95 6.80
CA THR A 411 6.28 13.51 5.77
C THR A 411 5.55 12.82 4.63
N ILE A 412 4.62 11.91 4.96
CA ILE A 412 3.79 11.21 3.96
C ILE A 412 2.95 12.23 3.16
N ARG A 413 2.28 13.17 3.83
CA ARG A 413 1.52 14.24 3.18
C ARG A 413 2.36 15.03 2.18
N ASP A 414 3.54 15.46 2.58
CA ASP A 414 4.35 16.36 1.77
C ASP A 414 4.95 15.66 0.55
N TYR A 415 5.40 14.41 0.71
CA TYR A 415 6.03 13.65 -0.38
C TYR A 415 5.02 12.96 -1.29
N TYR A 416 3.99 12.31 -0.74
CA TYR A 416 2.99 11.60 -1.55
C TYR A 416 1.86 12.51 -2.03
N GLY A 417 1.59 13.60 -1.30
CA GLY A 417 0.49 14.50 -1.61
C GLY A 417 -0.88 13.99 -1.15
N ASN A 418 -0.92 12.93 -0.35
CA ASN A 418 -2.16 12.40 0.19
C ASN A 418 -2.74 13.33 1.24
N LYS A 419 -4.04 13.55 1.19
CA LYS A 419 -4.77 14.31 2.20
C LYS A 419 -4.57 13.66 3.57
N ASN A 420 -4.31 14.47 4.59
CA ASN A 420 -4.02 14.02 5.95
C ASN A 420 -2.88 12.99 6.07
N GLY A 421 -1.97 12.95 5.09
CA GLY A 421 -0.89 11.96 5.08
C GLY A 421 -1.39 10.51 5.10
N SER A 422 -2.60 10.25 4.58
CA SER A 422 -3.19 8.90 4.58
C SER A 422 -2.30 7.90 3.85
N ASN A 423 -2.14 6.70 4.42
CA ASN A 423 -1.31 5.66 3.81
C ASN A 423 -1.94 5.13 2.52
N TYR A 424 -3.27 4.98 2.51
CA TYR A 424 -3.99 4.27 1.44
C TYR A 424 -5.06 5.13 0.75
N GLY A 425 -5.09 6.44 1.02
CA GLY A 425 -6.09 7.33 0.46
C GLY A 425 -7.47 7.15 1.10
N PHE A 426 -8.52 7.09 0.30
CA PHE A 426 -9.89 7.00 0.78
C PHE A 426 -10.19 5.72 1.55
N LEU A 427 -10.85 5.87 2.71
CA LEU A 427 -11.42 4.76 3.46
C LEU A 427 -12.57 4.12 2.67
N ARG A 428 -12.51 2.81 2.48
CA ARG A 428 -13.61 2.04 1.88
C ARG A 428 -14.67 1.77 2.93
N ASP A 429 -15.92 2.10 2.59
CA ASP A 429 -17.06 1.97 3.49
C ASP A 429 -18.05 0.93 2.97
N SER A 430 -18.23 -0.17 3.70
CA SER A 430 -19.16 -1.25 3.41
C SER A 430 -20.61 -0.77 3.34
N HIS A 431 -20.98 0.24 4.13
CA HIS A 431 -22.33 0.78 4.16
C HIS A 431 -22.62 1.68 2.95
N ASN A 432 -21.58 2.18 2.28
CA ASN A 432 -21.72 3.01 1.08
C ASN A 432 -20.52 2.85 0.15
N ILE A 433 -20.33 1.65 -0.38
CA ILE A 433 -19.18 1.30 -1.22
C ILE A 433 -19.06 2.19 -2.46
N MET A 434 -20.20 2.56 -3.06
CA MET A 434 -20.25 3.41 -4.25
C MET A 434 -19.76 4.84 -3.99
N LEU A 435 -19.80 5.29 -2.73
CA LEU A 435 -19.31 6.63 -2.37
C LEU A 435 -17.78 6.70 -2.52
N SER A 436 -17.07 5.69 -2.02
CA SER A 436 -15.61 5.64 -1.99
C SER A 436 -14.97 5.02 -3.25
N GLN A 437 -15.76 4.34 -4.09
CA GLN A 437 -15.26 3.76 -5.34
C GLN A 437 -15.19 4.83 -6.44
N MET A 438 -14.05 4.89 -7.11
CA MET A 438 -13.84 5.81 -8.23
C MET A 438 -13.75 5.06 -9.56
N SER A 439 -14.27 5.68 -10.61
CA SER A 439 -14.08 5.20 -11.97
C SER A 439 -12.73 5.66 -12.52
N VAL A 440 -12.12 4.87 -13.40
CA VAL A 440 -11.00 5.31 -14.24
C VAL A 440 -11.42 6.50 -15.12
N PHE A 441 -12.68 6.54 -15.57
CA PHE A 441 -13.21 7.59 -16.42
C PHE A 441 -13.66 8.81 -15.59
N THR A 442 -13.41 10.00 -16.13
CA THR A 442 -13.91 11.26 -15.55
C THR A 442 -14.99 11.92 -16.45
N LYS A 443 -15.50 13.08 -16.01
CA LYS A 443 -16.37 13.93 -16.85
C LYS A 443 -15.60 14.72 -17.93
N VAL A 444 -14.27 14.73 -17.86
CA VAL A 444 -13.38 15.30 -18.86
C VAL A 444 -12.96 14.17 -19.79
N LYS A 445 -13.28 14.28 -21.08
CA LYS A 445 -13.26 13.17 -22.05
C LYS A 445 -11.92 12.45 -22.17
N ASN A 446 -10.81 13.20 -22.11
CA ASN A 446 -9.45 12.70 -22.27
C ASN A 446 -8.65 12.68 -20.96
N LEU A 447 -9.32 12.78 -19.79
CA LEU A 447 -8.70 12.71 -18.47
C LEU A 447 -9.15 11.45 -17.75
N PHE A 448 -8.20 10.59 -17.45
CA PHE A 448 -8.39 9.31 -16.78
C PHE A 448 -7.72 9.30 -15.42
N LEU A 449 -8.18 8.41 -14.54
CA LEU A 449 -7.62 8.24 -13.19
C LEU A 449 -6.92 6.89 -13.10
N THR A 450 -5.90 6.83 -12.25
CA THR A 450 -5.19 5.60 -11.86
C THR A 450 -4.80 5.66 -10.38
N GLY A 451 -4.17 4.60 -9.88
CA GLY A 451 -3.64 4.58 -8.51
C GLY A 451 -4.62 4.09 -7.45
N GLN A 452 -4.19 4.21 -6.20
CA GLN A 452 -4.84 3.55 -5.06
C GLN A 452 -6.25 4.07 -4.71
N ASN A 453 -6.58 5.31 -5.08
CA ASN A 453 -7.90 5.89 -4.82
C ASN A 453 -8.98 5.38 -5.79
N VAL A 454 -8.59 4.81 -6.94
CA VAL A 454 -9.52 4.33 -7.96
C VAL A 454 -10.08 2.96 -7.59
N ASN A 455 -9.23 1.99 -7.32
CA ASN A 455 -9.66 0.63 -7.00
C ASN A 455 -9.08 0.17 -5.66
N ILE A 456 -7.98 -0.56 -5.68
CA ILE A 456 -7.32 -1.14 -4.51
C ILE A 456 -5.91 -0.56 -4.39
N HIS A 457 -5.41 -0.40 -3.17
CA HIS A 457 -4.06 0.07 -2.87
C HIS A 457 -3.04 -1.07 -2.83
N GLY A 458 -1.80 -0.74 -2.49
CA GLY A 458 -0.66 -1.65 -2.50
C GLY A 458 -0.17 -1.98 -3.92
N LEU A 459 0.98 -2.64 -4.02
CA LEU A 459 1.62 -2.91 -5.32
C LEU A 459 0.71 -3.71 -6.27
N CYS A 460 0.02 -4.72 -5.73
CA CYS A 460 -0.92 -5.51 -6.51
C CYS A 460 -2.10 -4.65 -6.97
N GLY A 461 -2.80 -3.98 -6.05
CA GLY A 461 -3.98 -3.20 -6.37
C GLY A 461 -3.73 -2.06 -7.35
N VAL A 462 -2.64 -1.29 -7.19
CA VAL A 462 -2.31 -0.22 -8.14
C VAL A 462 -1.87 -0.75 -9.50
N SER A 463 -1.27 -1.95 -9.57
CA SER A 463 -0.93 -2.59 -10.86
C SER A 463 -2.19 -3.06 -11.60
N LEU A 464 -3.17 -3.61 -10.88
CA LEU A 464 -4.48 -3.96 -11.46
C LEU A 464 -5.25 -2.72 -11.92
N THR A 465 -5.24 -1.66 -11.13
CA THR A 465 -5.82 -0.36 -11.55
C THR A 465 -5.12 0.19 -12.80
N ALA A 466 -3.80 0.00 -12.92
CA ALA A 466 -3.05 0.42 -14.10
C ALA A 466 -3.48 -0.34 -15.36
N ILE A 467 -3.84 -1.62 -15.25
CA ILE A 467 -4.42 -2.39 -16.34
C ILE A 467 -5.77 -1.77 -16.77
N GLN A 468 -6.67 -1.51 -15.81
CA GLN A 468 -7.96 -0.87 -16.11
C GLN A 468 -7.78 0.49 -16.81
N THR A 469 -6.80 1.28 -16.32
CA THR A 469 -6.50 2.58 -16.94
C THR A 469 -5.95 2.45 -18.35
N ALA A 470 -5.05 1.49 -18.60
CA ALA A 470 -4.51 1.24 -19.94
C ALA A 470 -5.60 0.73 -20.90
N GLU A 471 -6.49 -0.14 -20.41
CA GLU A 471 -7.61 -0.67 -21.19
C GLU A 471 -8.63 0.40 -21.59
N ALA A 472 -8.73 1.52 -20.86
CA ALA A 472 -9.53 2.67 -21.30
C ALA A 472 -9.02 3.29 -22.61
N PHE A 473 -7.76 3.04 -23.01
CA PHE A 473 -7.16 3.51 -24.25
C PHE A 473 -7.19 2.45 -25.36
N VAL A 474 -7.03 1.16 -25.01
CA VAL A 474 -6.80 0.08 -25.98
C VAL A 474 -7.99 -0.86 -26.11
N GLY A 475 -9.03 -0.68 -25.30
CA GLY A 475 -10.24 -1.49 -25.26
C GLY A 475 -10.24 -2.55 -24.15
N ASP A 476 -11.45 -2.94 -23.76
CA ASP A 476 -11.70 -3.85 -22.64
C ASP A 476 -10.99 -5.20 -22.81
N ASN A 477 -10.38 -5.66 -21.73
CA ASN A 477 -9.64 -6.92 -21.63
C ASN A 477 -8.45 -7.07 -22.60
N ALA A 478 -8.08 -6.00 -23.34
CA ALA A 478 -7.00 -6.07 -24.32
C ALA A 478 -5.63 -6.36 -23.64
N ILE A 479 -5.37 -5.73 -22.51
CA ILE A 479 -4.13 -5.92 -21.73
C ILE A 479 -4.15 -7.28 -21.03
N VAL A 480 -5.26 -7.63 -20.37
CA VAL A 480 -5.42 -8.94 -19.70
C VAL A 480 -5.16 -10.09 -20.65
N ARG A 481 -5.75 -10.05 -21.88
CA ARG A 481 -5.50 -11.07 -22.90
C ARG A 481 -4.04 -11.19 -23.32
N LYS A 482 -3.32 -10.09 -23.37
CA LYS A 482 -1.88 -10.07 -23.74
C LYS A 482 -1.02 -10.61 -22.61
N ILE A 483 -1.30 -10.23 -21.36
CA ILE A 483 -0.61 -10.77 -20.19
C ILE A 483 -0.76 -12.29 -20.13
N ASN A 484 -1.96 -12.82 -20.36
CA ASN A 484 -2.22 -14.27 -20.31
C ASN A 484 -1.62 -15.06 -21.47
N LYS A 485 -1.12 -14.40 -22.52
CA LYS A 485 -0.45 -15.03 -23.67
C LYS A 485 1.08 -14.93 -23.59
N SER A 486 1.61 -14.13 -22.66
CA SER A 486 3.04 -13.93 -22.48
C SER A 486 3.61 -14.92 -21.47
#